data_3d9577475b907721f13862458c2f0a90
#
_entry.id   3d9577475b907721f13862458c2f0a90
#
_cell.length_a   1.000
_cell.length_b   1.000
_cell.length_c   1.000
_cell.angle_alpha   90.00
_cell.angle_beta   90.00
_cell.angle_gamma   90.00
#
_symmetry.space_group_name_H-M   'P 1'
#
loop_
_entity.id
_entity.type
_entity.pdbx_description
1 polymer ?
#
loop_
_entity_poly.entity_id
_entity_poly.type
_entity_poly.pdbx_seq_one_letter_code
_entity_poly.pdbx_strand_id
1 'polypeptide(L)'
;MRRTLFLIAFGAVLLCGCVGFLPTIGPSRAQIEGAKPAPNDAAIQIIDIDDAVIRRLLAQRALRNFSETLGNERIASRTVGAGDVLEVSIWEAAPATLFSPAPIAAGNVIATSHPTTLPEQAVDEDGIIYVPFAGRIRAAGKTLKAIEADIVGRLAKKANQPEVLVRMTHNLSSNATVVGEVNLSTRVPLVPGNERLLDALAAAAGVRQPVNKMTIQVTRASNVYSLPLETIIRDPQQNVPLQPGDVVTALFQPYSFTALGATGKNEEINFETQGITLAQALARSGGLIDARSNPRGVFIFRFEPKTALNWPHEPVTTTVEGMVPAVFRIDLSDPASFFLIQSFPIENRDILYVSNAPITEIQKFLNVIFSVAYPVLAISTVQ
;
A
#
# COMPACT_ATOMS: atom_id res chain seq x y z
N MET A 1 -74.30 -4.98 -8.91
CA MET A 1 -73.10 -5.68 -9.47
C MET A 1 -72.20 -4.83 -10.39
N ARG A 2 -72.70 -3.99 -11.32
CA ARG A 2 -71.82 -3.20 -12.22
C ARG A 2 -71.03 -2.09 -11.51
N ARG A 3 -71.58 -1.44 -10.44
CA ARG A 3 -70.86 -0.37 -9.69
C ARG A 3 -69.76 -0.91 -8.79
N THR A 4 -69.89 -2.11 -8.26
CA THR A 4 -68.86 -2.74 -7.43
C THR A 4 -67.68 -3.21 -8.27
N LEU A 5 -67.90 -3.67 -9.52
CA LEU A 5 -66.85 -4.06 -10.44
C LEU A 5 -66.00 -2.87 -10.90
N PHE A 6 -66.62 -1.69 -11.06
CA PHE A 6 -65.93 -0.45 -11.47
C PHE A 6 -65.06 0.11 -10.34
N LEU A 7 -65.48 -0.03 -9.08
CA LEU A 7 -64.70 0.37 -7.90
C LEU A 7 -63.52 -0.53 -7.69
N ILE A 8 -63.60 -1.82 -7.94
CA ILE A 8 -62.50 -2.78 -7.82
C ILE A 8 -61.48 -2.54 -8.96
N ALA A 9 -61.95 -2.28 -10.21
CA ALA A 9 -61.09 -1.97 -11.33
C ALA A 9 -60.35 -0.63 -11.18
N PHE A 10 -60.99 0.40 -10.59
CA PHE A 10 -60.39 1.70 -10.32
C PHE A 10 -59.35 1.61 -9.17
N GLY A 11 -59.60 0.77 -8.15
CA GLY A 11 -58.65 0.45 -7.07
C GLY A 11 -57.43 -0.26 -7.56
N ALA A 12 -57.55 -1.17 -8.55
CA ALA A 12 -56.43 -1.92 -9.13
C ALA A 12 -55.52 -1.03 -10.02
N VAL A 13 -56.03 -0.02 -10.69
CA VAL A 13 -55.24 0.92 -11.51
C VAL A 13 -54.47 1.92 -10.66
N LEU A 14 -54.95 2.28 -9.47
CA LEU A 14 -54.24 3.16 -8.52
C LEU A 14 -53.07 2.44 -7.83
N LEU A 15 -53.02 1.10 -7.80
CA LEU A 15 -51.97 0.32 -7.17
C LEU A 15 -50.69 0.19 -8.05
N CYS A 16 -50.77 0.45 -9.35
CA CYS A 16 -49.65 0.33 -10.26
C CYS A 16 -48.63 1.49 -10.25
N GLY A 17 -48.94 2.61 -9.57
CA GLY A 17 -48.14 3.84 -9.65
C GLY A 17 -47.28 4.23 -8.44
N CYS A 18 -47.34 3.48 -7.32
CA CYS A 18 -46.82 3.98 -6.03
C CYS A 18 -45.52 3.32 -5.54
N VAL A 19 -44.76 2.62 -6.38
CA VAL A 19 -43.51 1.94 -5.96
C VAL A 19 -42.39 2.95 -5.55
N GLY A 20 -42.52 4.21 -5.96
CA GLY A 20 -41.53 5.25 -5.63
C GLY A 20 -41.78 6.07 -4.37
N PHE A 21 -42.96 5.89 -3.68
CA PHE A 21 -43.37 6.79 -2.58
C PHE A 21 -43.06 6.24 -1.17
N LEU A 22 -42.61 5.00 -1.07
CA LEU A 22 -42.29 4.40 0.21
C LEU A 22 -40.83 4.62 0.59
N PRO A 23 -40.53 4.96 1.86
CA PRO A 23 -39.16 5.13 2.30
C PRO A 23 -38.38 3.80 2.22
N THR A 24 -37.46 3.72 1.27
CA THR A 24 -36.52 2.60 1.11
C THR A 24 -35.20 2.95 1.79
N ILE A 25 -34.53 1.96 2.42
CA ILE A 25 -33.22 2.17 3.08
C ILE A 25 -32.08 2.20 2.04
N GLY A 26 -32.38 2.45 0.78
CA GLY A 26 -31.42 2.51 -0.31
C GLY A 26 -32.00 2.07 -1.65
N PRO A 27 -31.22 2.11 -2.73
CA PRO A 27 -31.70 1.78 -4.06
C PRO A 27 -32.08 0.32 -4.21
N SER A 28 -33.14 0.04 -4.95
CA SER A 28 -33.50 -1.32 -5.37
C SER A 28 -32.48 -1.86 -6.39
N ARG A 29 -32.45 -3.18 -6.60
CA ARG A 29 -31.65 -3.80 -7.65
C ARG A 29 -31.86 -3.12 -9.01
N ALA A 30 -33.10 -2.93 -9.42
CA ALA A 30 -33.43 -2.32 -10.72
C ALA A 30 -32.94 -0.86 -10.84
N GLN A 31 -32.91 -0.11 -9.73
CA GLN A 31 -32.36 1.26 -9.71
C GLN A 31 -30.85 1.27 -9.83
N ILE A 32 -30.15 0.29 -9.28
CA ILE A 32 -28.70 0.15 -9.43
C ILE A 32 -28.35 -0.25 -10.87
N GLU A 33 -29.06 -1.26 -11.42
CA GLU A 33 -28.86 -1.74 -12.79
C GLU A 33 -29.22 -0.69 -13.85
N GLY A 34 -30.15 0.21 -13.55
CA GLY A 34 -30.54 1.34 -14.41
C GLY A 34 -29.90 2.68 -14.04
N ALA A 35 -28.84 2.67 -13.25
CA ALA A 35 -28.21 3.89 -12.77
C ALA A 35 -27.66 4.75 -13.91
N LYS A 36 -27.96 6.06 -13.85
CA LYS A 36 -27.40 7.07 -14.76
C LYS A 36 -25.92 7.33 -14.41
N PRO A 37 -25.15 8.00 -15.31
CA PRO A 37 -23.76 8.35 -15.04
C PRO A 37 -23.56 8.99 -13.67
N ALA A 38 -22.41 8.73 -13.07
CA ALA A 38 -22.00 9.30 -11.78
C ALA A 38 -21.89 10.85 -11.86
N PRO A 39 -21.88 11.57 -10.73
CA PRO A 39 -21.87 13.05 -10.70
C PRO A 39 -20.74 13.71 -11.49
N ASN A 40 -19.68 12.98 -11.85
CA ASN A 40 -18.51 13.47 -12.59
C ASN A 40 -18.49 13.00 -14.06
N ASP A 41 -19.63 12.75 -14.69
CA ASP A 41 -19.80 12.23 -16.06
C ASP A 41 -19.13 10.86 -16.33
N ALA A 42 -18.57 10.20 -15.32
CA ALA A 42 -18.03 8.86 -15.47
C ALA A 42 -19.18 7.83 -15.44
N ALA A 43 -19.34 7.07 -16.52
CA ALA A 43 -20.36 6.04 -16.61
C ALA A 43 -20.04 4.89 -15.64
N ILE A 44 -21.04 4.51 -14.82
CA ILE A 44 -20.92 3.37 -13.90
C ILE A 44 -20.85 2.07 -14.74
N GLN A 45 -19.83 1.27 -14.47
CA GLN A 45 -19.66 -0.03 -15.11
C GLN A 45 -20.19 -1.14 -14.19
N ILE A 46 -21.22 -1.86 -14.63
CA ILE A 46 -21.78 -3.00 -13.88
C ILE A 46 -21.16 -4.28 -14.41
N ILE A 47 -20.57 -5.07 -13.51
CA ILE A 47 -19.78 -6.25 -13.84
C ILE A 47 -20.29 -7.43 -13.03
N ASP A 48 -20.66 -8.50 -13.70
CA ASP A 48 -20.96 -9.76 -13.03
C ASP A 48 -19.67 -10.41 -12.55
N ILE A 49 -19.66 -10.86 -11.31
CA ILE A 49 -18.51 -11.54 -10.71
C ILE A 49 -18.44 -12.96 -11.30
N ASP A 50 -17.39 -13.21 -12.06
CA ASP A 50 -17.03 -14.51 -12.57
C ASP A 50 -15.55 -14.83 -12.28
N ASP A 51 -15.12 -16.02 -12.62
CA ASP A 51 -13.74 -16.48 -12.41
C ASP A 51 -12.69 -15.67 -13.23
N ALA A 52 -13.09 -15.15 -14.40
CA ALA A 52 -12.20 -14.32 -15.23
C ALA A 52 -11.97 -12.94 -14.61
N VAL A 53 -13.02 -12.31 -14.08
CA VAL A 53 -12.96 -11.05 -13.35
C VAL A 53 -12.09 -11.21 -12.10
N ILE A 54 -12.31 -12.27 -11.31
CA ILE A 54 -11.53 -12.54 -10.09
C ILE A 54 -10.04 -12.69 -10.43
N ARG A 55 -9.70 -13.50 -11.44
CA ARG A 55 -8.29 -13.69 -11.82
C ARG A 55 -7.62 -12.39 -12.26
N ARG A 56 -8.33 -11.51 -12.98
CA ARG A 56 -7.79 -10.20 -13.38
C ARG A 56 -7.56 -9.28 -12.20
N LEU A 57 -8.50 -9.19 -11.27
CA LEU A 57 -8.36 -8.38 -10.06
C LEU A 57 -7.16 -8.86 -9.22
N LEU A 58 -7.00 -10.17 -9.06
CA LEU A 58 -5.86 -10.75 -8.35
C LEU A 58 -4.52 -10.49 -9.06
N ALA A 59 -4.50 -10.60 -10.40
CA ALA A 59 -3.31 -10.28 -11.19
C ALA A 59 -2.94 -8.79 -11.09
N GLN A 60 -3.93 -7.89 -11.17
CA GLN A 60 -3.72 -6.45 -10.99
C GLN A 60 -3.18 -6.12 -9.59
N ARG A 61 -3.65 -6.83 -8.57
CA ARG A 61 -3.14 -6.69 -7.20
C ARG A 61 -1.68 -7.12 -7.10
N ALA A 62 -1.29 -8.20 -7.76
CA ALA A 62 0.10 -8.68 -7.79
C ALA A 62 1.07 -7.66 -8.39
N LEU A 63 0.65 -6.87 -9.39
CA LEU A 63 1.47 -5.80 -9.98
C LEU A 63 1.83 -4.66 -9.01
N ARG A 64 1.18 -4.57 -7.86
CA ARG A 64 1.48 -3.60 -6.80
C ARG A 64 2.51 -4.10 -5.79
N ASN A 65 2.97 -5.34 -5.94
CA ASN A 65 3.98 -5.92 -5.06
C ASN A 65 5.32 -5.17 -5.13
N PHE A 66 6.05 -5.14 -4.03
CA PHE A 66 7.35 -4.47 -3.98
C PHE A 66 8.39 -5.08 -4.93
N SER A 67 8.36 -6.40 -5.11
CA SER A 67 9.23 -7.09 -6.07
C SER A 67 9.07 -6.58 -7.51
N GLU A 68 7.83 -6.22 -7.89
CA GLU A 68 7.51 -5.73 -9.22
C GLU A 68 7.75 -4.21 -9.38
N THR A 69 7.52 -3.46 -8.30
CA THR A 69 7.56 -1.99 -8.33
C THR A 69 8.91 -1.40 -7.94
N LEU A 70 9.56 -1.97 -6.94
CA LEU A 70 10.85 -1.50 -6.41
C LEU A 70 12.04 -2.30 -6.94
N GLY A 71 11.76 -3.51 -7.47
CA GLY A 71 12.77 -4.44 -7.95
C GLY A 71 13.58 -5.11 -6.83
N ASN A 72 14.44 -6.04 -7.23
CA ASN A 72 15.31 -6.80 -6.32
C ASN A 72 16.79 -6.52 -6.58
N GLU A 73 17.11 -5.47 -7.32
CA GLU A 73 18.49 -5.14 -7.66
C GLU A 73 19.26 -4.70 -6.42
N ARG A 74 20.36 -5.37 -6.18
CA ARG A 74 21.28 -5.04 -5.08
C ARG A 74 22.21 -3.92 -5.50
N ILE A 75 22.52 -3.03 -4.58
CA ILE A 75 23.59 -2.05 -4.78
C ILE A 75 24.90 -2.83 -4.83
N ALA A 76 25.51 -2.95 -6.02
CA ALA A 76 26.67 -3.79 -6.24
C ALA A 76 27.95 -3.24 -5.58
N SER A 77 28.08 -1.93 -5.46
CA SER A 77 29.22 -1.28 -4.82
C SER A 77 28.79 0.03 -4.16
N ARG A 78 29.40 0.29 -3.02
CA ARG A 78 29.18 1.56 -2.31
C ARG A 78 30.14 2.61 -2.83
N THR A 79 29.60 3.74 -3.20
CA THR A 79 30.36 4.95 -3.48
C THR A 79 30.27 5.92 -2.29
N VAL A 80 31.34 6.66 -2.06
CA VAL A 80 31.41 7.71 -1.07
C VAL A 80 30.54 8.88 -1.54
N GLY A 81 29.81 9.51 -0.61
CA GLY A 81 29.02 10.70 -0.88
C GLY A 81 29.51 11.92 -0.09
N ALA A 82 28.97 13.09 -0.40
CA ALA A 82 29.21 14.30 0.40
C ALA A 82 28.67 14.12 1.83
N GLY A 83 29.40 14.56 2.83
CA GLY A 83 29.09 14.41 4.25
C GLY A 83 29.60 13.12 4.88
N ASP A 84 29.99 12.08 4.11
CA ASP A 84 30.62 10.88 4.67
C ASP A 84 31.93 11.23 5.34
N VAL A 85 32.26 10.52 6.43
CA VAL A 85 33.50 10.75 7.16
C VAL A 85 34.48 9.60 6.87
N LEU A 86 35.68 9.99 6.43
CA LEU A 86 36.72 9.07 6.05
C LEU A 86 37.93 9.20 6.96
N GLU A 87 38.53 8.06 7.29
CA GLU A 87 39.84 7.95 7.95
C GLU A 87 40.84 7.42 6.92
N VAL A 88 41.97 8.09 6.80
CA VAL A 88 43.05 7.69 5.85
C VAL A 88 44.29 7.34 6.64
N SER A 89 44.77 6.09 6.49
CA SER A 89 46.01 5.62 7.05
C SER A 89 47.04 5.38 5.93
N ILE A 90 48.25 5.90 6.12
CA ILE A 90 49.32 5.83 5.11
C ILE A 90 50.54 5.16 5.72
N TRP A 91 51.05 4.15 5.01
CA TRP A 91 52.34 3.50 5.30
C TRP A 91 53.35 3.90 4.24
N GLU A 92 54.59 4.11 4.67
CA GLU A 92 55.70 4.41 3.79
C GLU A 92 56.83 3.40 4.05
N ALA A 93 57.37 2.78 3.01
CA ALA A 93 58.50 1.87 3.16
C ALA A 93 59.78 2.62 3.52
N ALA A 94 60.70 1.97 4.25
CA ALA A 94 61.97 2.57 4.61
C ALA A 94 62.86 2.83 3.37
N PRO A 95 63.58 3.95 3.26
CA PRO A 95 63.59 5.07 4.21
C PRO A 95 62.36 5.97 4.06
N ALA A 96 61.55 6.07 5.14
CA ALA A 96 60.34 6.88 5.18
C ALA A 96 60.71 8.34 5.48
N THR A 97 60.26 9.26 4.63
CA THR A 97 60.62 10.69 4.76
C THR A 97 59.44 11.61 4.98
N LEU A 98 58.24 11.22 4.59
CA LEU A 98 57.06 12.06 4.64
C LEU A 98 56.12 11.72 5.81
N PHE A 99 55.94 10.43 6.05
CA PHE A 99 54.90 9.92 6.97
C PHE A 99 55.52 9.11 8.14
N SER A 100 56.82 9.21 8.41
CA SER A 100 57.45 8.63 9.57
C SER A 100 57.53 9.61 10.74
N PRO A 101 57.32 9.19 12.00
CA PRO A 101 57.65 10.04 13.15
C PRO A 101 59.17 10.37 13.12
N ALA A 102 59.51 11.63 13.42
CA ALA A 102 60.90 12.08 13.43
C ALA A 102 61.77 11.16 14.29
N PRO A 103 62.99 10.81 13.86
CA PRO A 103 63.87 9.93 14.62
C PRO A 103 64.21 10.64 15.94
N ILE A 104 63.77 10.07 17.04
CA ILE A 104 64.26 10.48 18.38
C ILE A 104 65.70 9.95 18.48
N ALA A 105 66.61 10.87 18.81
CA ALA A 105 68.05 10.68 18.81
C ALA A 105 68.53 9.41 19.50
N ALA A 106 69.53 8.80 18.83
CA ALA A 106 70.55 7.89 19.34
C ALA A 106 70.09 6.60 20.08
N GLY A 107 70.12 5.48 19.38
CA GLY A 107 70.18 4.15 19.92
C GLY A 107 69.17 3.19 19.29
N ASN A 108 69.70 2.30 18.46
CA ASN A 108 69.02 1.14 17.81
C ASN A 108 67.54 1.37 17.41
N VAL A 109 67.35 2.06 16.34
CA VAL A 109 66.01 2.17 15.72
C VAL A 109 65.80 0.91 14.84
N ILE A 110 65.08 -0.03 15.35
CA ILE A 110 64.38 -0.99 14.47
C ILE A 110 63.37 -0.12 13.71
N ALA A 111 63.59 0.04 12.40
CA ALA A 111 62.66 0.74 11.50
C ALA A 111 61.36 -0.05 11.40
N THR A 112 60.47 0.10 12.36
CA THR A 112 59.11 -0.45 12.29
C THR A 112 58.27 0.55 11.47
N SER A 113 57.77 0.09 10.33
CA SER A 113 56.79 0.81 9.53
C SER A 113 55.52 1.00 10.34
N HIS A 114 55.29 2.18 10.90
CA HIS A 114 54.08 2.54 11.58
C HIS A 114 53.19 3.32 10.62
N PRO A 115 51.85 3.06 10.61
CA PRO A 115 50.95 3.86 9.81
C PRO A 115 50.84 5.28 10.41
N THR A 116 50.82 6.29 9.55
CA THR A 116 50.36 7.61 9.91
C THR A 116 48.90 7.71 9.59
N THR A 117 48.08 7.70 10.63
CA THR A 117 46.63 7.90 10.49
C THR A 117 46.32 9.42 10.52
N LEU A 118 45.69 9.88 9.46
CA LEU A 118 45.24 11.28 9.37
C LEU A 118 43.97 11.45 10.24
N PRO A 119 43.73 12.67 10.76
CA PRO A 119 42.46 12.96 11.38
C PRO A 119 41.28 12.63 10.48
N GLU A 120 40.17 12.19 11.08
CA GLU A 120 38.91 11.97 10.35
C GLU A 120 38.52 13.23 9.57
N GLN A 121 38.10 13.06 8.34
CA GLN A 121 37.68 14.15 7.47
C GLN A 121 36.32 13.87 6.86
N ALA A 122 35.41 14.85 6.97
CA ALA A 122 34.18 14.84 6.21
C ALA A 122 34.47 15.17 4.75
N VAL A 123 33.82 14.43 3.84
CA VAL A 123 33.78 14.78 2.42
C VAL A 123 33.00 16.07 2.25
N ASP A 124 33.61 17.10 1.67
CA ASP A 124 32.97 18.40 1.50
C ASP A 124 31.81 18.40 0.50
N GLU A 125 31.13 19.54 0.36
CA GLU A 125 30.00 19.68 -0.57
C GLU A 125 30.41 19.47 -2.04
N ASP A 126 31.67 19.74 -2.39
CA ASP A 126 32.24 19.48 -3.71
C ASP A 126 32.63 18.01 -3.92
N GLY A 127 32.49 17.18 -2.88
CA GLY A 127 32.85 15.76 -2.88
C GLY A 127 34.35 15.51 -2.72
N ILE A 128 35.09 16.39 -2.06
CA ILE A 128 36.56 16.39 -1.97
C ILE A 128 36.99 16.11 -0.52
N ILE A 129 38.12 15.42 -0.35
CA ILE A 129 38.89 15.35 0.88
C ILE A 129 40.30 15.94 0.63
N TYR A 130 41.00 16.33 1.70
CA TYR A 130 42.37 16.81 1.63
C TYR A 130 43.34 15.84 2.25
N VAL A 131 44.29 15.36 1.47
CA VAL A 131 45.36 14.46 1.95
C VAL A 131 46.70 15.19 1.86
N PRO A 132 47.47 15.32 2.96
CA PRO A 132 48.78 15.94 2.95
C PRO A 132 49.67 15.37 1.84
N PHE A 133 50.39 16.20 1.13
CA PHE A 133 51.26 15.89 0.00
C PHE A 133 50.55 15.34 -1.26
N ALA A 134 49.37 14.70 -1.14
CA ALA A 134 48.53 14.28 -2.28
C ALA A 134 47.60 15.41 -2.77
N GLY A 135 47.26 16.35 -1.88
CA GLY A 135 46.39 17.49 -2.18
C GLY A 135 44.89 17.14 -2.14
N ARG A 136 44.13 17.84 -2.95
CA ARG A 136 42.66 17.64 -3.06
C ARG A 136 42.35 16.35 -3.83
N ILE A 137 41.60 15.43 -3.20
CA ILE A 137 41.19 14.15 -3.76
C ILE A 137 39.67 14.15 -3.90
N ARG A 138 39.17 13.92 -5.12
CA ARG A 138 37.74 13.74 -5.32
C ARG A 138 37.33 12.36 -4.79
N ALA A 139 36.57 12.33 -3.71
CA ALA A 139 36.07 11.13 -3.05
C ALA A 139 34.63 10.78 -3.49
N ALA A 140 33.78 11.76 -3.66
CA ALA A 140 32.38 11.53 -4.03
C ALA A 140 32.23 10.81 -5.37
N GLY A 141 31.34 9.79 -5.40
CA GLY A 141 31.09 8.94 -6.55
C GLY A 141 32.13 7.82 -6.74
N LYS A 142 33.15 7.74 -5.90
CA LYS A 142 34.19 6.69 -5.97
C LYS A 142 34.04 5.65 -4.87
N THR A 143 34.52 4.46 -5.11
CA THR A 143 34.67 3.42 -4.06
C THR A 143 35.90 3.73 -3.22
N LEU A 144 35.95 3.21 -1.98
CA LEU A 144 37.13 3.37 -1.10
C LEU A 144 38.42 2.93 -1.79
N LYS A 145 38.39 1.78 -2.50
CA LYS A 145 39.53 1.29 -3.28
C LYS A 145 39.99 2.24 -4.40
N ALA A 146 39.06 2.89 -5.05
CA ALA A 146 39.41 3.89 -6.09
C ALA A 146 40.07 5.14 -5.48
N ILE A 147 39.62 5.55 -4.27
CA ILE A 147 40.21 6.66 -3.52
C ILE A 147 41.65 6.28 -3.07
N GLU A 148 41.84 5.07 -2.53
CA GLU A 148 43.16 4.55 -2.16
C GLU A 148 44.14 4.60 -3.36
N ALA A 149 43.71 4.08 -4.51
CA ALA A 149 44.53 4.10 -5.73
C ALA A 149 44.87 5.53 -6.19
N ASP A 150 43.95 6.47 -6.11
CA ASP A 150 44.17 7.87 -6.44
C ASP A 150 45.21 8.52 -5.50
N ILE A 151 45.12 8.23 -4.18
CA ILE A 151 46.06 8.78 -3.19
C ILE A 151 47.45 8.19 -3.44
N VAL A 152 47.59 6.86 -3.61
CA VAL A 152 48.81 6.18 -3.93
C VAL A 152 49.47 6.75 -5.20
N GLY A 153 48.70 6.91 -6.27
CA GLY A 153 49.18 7.47 -7.52
C GLY A 153 49.77 8.88 -7.38
N ARG A 154 49.20 9.73 -6.52
CA ARG A 154 49.69 11.10 -6.26
C ARG A 154 50.90 11.14 -5.32
N LEU A 155 51.03 10.14 -4.46
CA LEU A 155 52.14 10.01 -3.50
C LEU A 155 53.36 9.28 -4.12
N ALA A 156 53.18 8.45 -5.12
CA ALA A 156 54.20 7.57 -5.70
C ALA A 156 55.52 8.28 -6.09
N LYS A 157 55.48 9.58 -6.40
CA LYS A 157 56.69 10.37 -6.72
C LYS A 157 57.25 11.16 -5.55
N LYS A 158 56.64 11.08 -4.37
CA LYS A 158 56.94 11.88 -3.18
C LYS A 158 57.27 11.03 -1.98
N ALA A 159 56.61 9.89 -1.82
CA ALA A 159 56.79 8.92 -0.75
C ALA A 159 57.42 7.62 -1.32
N ASN A 160 58.15 6.87 -0.45
CA ASN A 160 58.78 5.60 -0.85
C ASN A 160 57.75 4.45 -0.70
N GLN A 161 57.31 3.88 -1.84
CA GLN A 161 56.35 2.77 -1.91
C GLN A 161 55.15 2.96 -0.97
N PRO A 162 54.35 4.03 -1.15
CA PRO A 162 53.26 4.35 -0.25
C PRO A 162 52.13 3.33 -0.38
N GLU A 163 51.66 2.80 0.77
CA GLU A 163 50.41 2.02 0.87
C GLU A 163 49.40 2.84 1.61
N VAL A 164 48.14 2.82 1.14
CA VAL A 164 47.07 3.63 1.68
C VAL A 164 45.84 2.76 1.97
N LEU A 165 45.28 2.92 3.16
CA LEU A 165 44.00 2.34 3.55
C LEU A 165 43.03 3.46 3.86
N VAL A 166 41.88 3.45 3.20
CA VAL A 166 40.79 4.39 3.46
C VAL A 166 39.63 3.63 4.12
N ARG A 167 39.21 4.10 5.28
CA ARG A 167 38.04 3.58 6.01
C ARG A 167 36.97 4.63 6.06
N MET A 168 35.71 4.20 5.98
CA MET A 168 34.57 5.07 6.27
C MET A 168 34.15 4.88 7.72
N THR A 169 34.28 5.90 8.53
CA THR A 169 33.93 5.88 9.96
C THR A 169 32.47 6.26 10.18
N HIS A 170 31.94 7.21 9.37
CA HIS A 170 30.54 7.58 9.42
C HIS A 170 29.94 7.63 8.01
N ASN A 171 28.82 6.93 7.85
CA ASN A 171 28.04 6.91 6.63
C ASN A 171 26.83 7.84 6.76
N LEU A 172 26.91 9.03 6.20
CA LEU A 172 25.82 10.01 6.22
C LEU A 172 25.12 10.16 4.89
N SER A 173 25.77 9.77 3.78
CA SER A 173 25.23 9.89 2.43
C SER A 173 24.34 8.71 2.00
N SER A 174 24.59 7.52 2.54
CA SER A 174 23.91 6.29 2.12
C SER A 174 23.13 5.70 3.29
N ASN A 175 21.92 6.19 3.52
CA ASN A 175 21.03 5.69 4.55
C ASN A 175 19.57 5.66 4.08
N ALA A 176 18.77 4.82 4.72
CA ALA A 176 17.31 4.84 4.65
C ALA A 176 16.76 5.37 5.98
N THR A 177 15.62 6.06 5.92
CA THR A 177 14.96 6.59 7.10
C THR A 177 13.75 5.73 7.44
N VAL A 178 13.62 5.29 8.69
CA VAL A 178 12.47 4.52 9.18
C VAL A 178 11.71 5.35 10.20
N VAL A 179 10.41 5.55 9.93
CA VAL A 179 9.52 6.40 10.74
C VAL A 179 8.12 5.80 10.87
N GLY A 180 7.25 6.44 11.66
CA GLY A 180 5.85 6.07 11.85
C GLY A 180 5.65 5.19 13.08
N GLU A 181 4.77 4.21 13.00
CA GLU A 181 4.40 3.28 14.09
C GLU A 181 5.48 2.21 14.36
N VAL A 182 6.73 2.65 14.49
CA VAL A 182 7.89 1.86 14.91
C VAL A 182 8.30 2.21 16.35
N ASN A 183 8.97 1.28 17.03
CA ASN A 183 9.42 1.54 18.39
C ASN A 183 10.50 2.64 18.47
N LEU A 184 11.37 2.72 17.45
CA LEU A 184 12.42 3.71 17.34
C LEU A 184 12.51 4.25 15.92
N SER A 185 12.14 5.52 15.70
CA SER A 185 12.42 6.17 14.42
C SER A 185 13.92 6.39 14.28
N THR A 186 14.51 5.91 13.18
CA THR A 186 15.96 5.90 13.00
C THR A 186 16.37 6.06 11.55
N ARG A 187 17.63 6.47 11.35
CA ARG A 187 18.31 6.35 10.07
C ARG A 187 19.18 5.10 10.07
N VAL A 188 18.95 4.23 9.10
CA VAL A 188 19.64 2.97 8.94
C VAL A 188 20.72 3.14 7.88
N PRO A 189 22.01 3.04 8.24
CA PRO A 189 23.09 3.11 7.26
C PRO A 189 23.05 1.87 6.38
N LEU A 190 23.01 2.09 5.07
CA LEU A 190 22.97 1.00 4.10
C LEU A 190 24.38 0.48 3.81
N VAL A 191 24.61 -0.82 4.04
CA VAL A 191 25.85 -1.53 3.68
C VAL A 191 25.61 -2.29 2.38
N PRO A 192 26.57 -2.34 1.44
CA PRO A 192 26.39 -3.02 0.17
C PRO A 192 25.94 -4.47 0.33
N GLY A 193 24.81 -4.79 -0.27
CA GLY A 193 24.33 -6.15 -0.46
C GLY A 193 23.44 -6.73 0.64
N ASN A 194 23.23 -6.08 1.78
CA ASN A 194 22.57 -6.74 2.92
C ASN A 194 21.34 -6.04 3.51
N GLU A 195 21.19 -4.73 3.46
CA GLU A 195 20.07 -4.08 4.12
C GLU A 195 18.80 -4.12 3.27
N ARG A 196 17.90 -4.98 3.71
CA ARG A 196 16.56 -5.11 3.17
C ARG A 196 15.55 -4.41 4.08
N LEU A 197 14.34 -4.33 3.61
CA LEU A 197 13.24 -3.65 4.31
C LEU A 197 13.00 -4.18 5.73
N LEU A 198 13.02 -5.52 5.92
CA LEU A 198 12.83 -6.10 7.26
C LEU A 198 14.03 -5.86 8.18
N ASP A 199 15.24 -5.75 7.65
CA ASP A 199 16.45 -5.41 8.43
C ASP A 199 16.35 -3.98 8.95
N ALA A 200 15.86 -3.06 8.12
CA ALA A 200 15.62 -1.68 8.53
C ALA A 200 14.53 -1.57 9.59
N LEU A 201 13.45 -2.35 9.47
CA LEU A 201 12.42 -2.41 10.52
C LEU A 201 12.95 -3.02 11.82
N ALA A 202 13.83 -4.02 11.74
CA ALA A 202 14.49 -4.59 12.91
C ALA A 202 15.42 -3.56 13.59
N ALA A 203 16.17 -2.77 12.81
CA ALA A 203 16.99 -1.66 13.34
C ALA A 203 16.14 -0.58 14.03
N ALA A 204 14.88 -0.40 13.61
CA ALA A 204 13.89 0.47 14.26
C ALA A 204 13.20 -0.20 15.47
N ALA A 205 13.74 -1.34 15.97
CA ALA A 205 13.17 -2.15 17.06
C ALA A 205 11.75 -2.69 16.78
N GLY A 206 11.40 -2.85 15.51
CA GLY A 206 10.12 -3.38 15.05
C GLY A 206 8.96 -2.38 15.11
N VAL A 207 7.76 -2.87 14.80
CA VAL A 207 6.52 -2.09 14.80
C VAL A 207 5.82 -2.13 16.16
N ARG A 208 5.07 -1.08 16.50
CA ARG A 208 4.33 -0.97 17.77
C ARG A 208 3.01 -1.73 17.78
N GLN A 209 2.40 -1.88 16.63
CA GLN A 209 1.06 -2.42 16.49
C GLN A 209 1.09 -3.85 15.90
N PRO A 210 0.02 -4.63 16.02
CA PRO A 210 -0.05 -5.96 15.44
C PRO A 210 0.22 -5.97 13.93
N VAL A 211 1.06 -6.89 13.47
CA VAL A 211 1.54 -7.03 12.08
C VAL A 211 0.41 -7.04 11.06
N ASN A 212 -0.69 -7.72 11.36
CA ASN A 212 -1.85 -7.83 10.47
C ASN A 212 -2.67 -6.53 10.29
N LYS A 213 -2.32 -5.47 11.03
CA LYS A 213 -2.94 -4.13 10.92
C LYS A 213 -1.96 -3.08 10.43
N MET A 214 -0.74 -3.50 10.05
CA MET A 214 0.33 -2.62 9.62
C MET A 214 0.50 -2.63 8.11
N THR A 215 0.60 -1.45 7.54
CA THR A 215 1.01 -1.23 6.15
C THR A 215 2.38 -0.56 6.14
N ILE A 216 3.30 -1.08 5.36
CA ILE A 216 4.59 -0.46 5.13
C ILE A 216 4.53 0.32 3.83
N GLN A 217 4.87 1.58 3.92
CA GLN A 217 5.01 2.49 2.79
C GLN A 217 6.49 2.76 2.55
N VAL A 218 6.95 2.55 1.33
CA VAL A 218 8.30 2.91 0.89
C VAL A 218 8.19 4.06 -0.09
N THR A 219 8.80 5.18 0.27
CA THR A 219 8.94 6.33 -0.62
C THR A 219 10.34 6.30 -1.22
N ARG A 220 10.43 6.12 -2.54
CA ARG A 220 11.67 6.13 -3.33
C ARG A 220 11.61 7.23 -4.37
N ALA A 221 12.51 8.19 -4.28
CA ALA A 221 12.45 9.43 -5.05
C ALA A 221 11.08 10.13 -4.88
N SER A 222 10.27 10.25 -5.93
CA SER A 222 8.94 10.87 -5.89
C SER A 222 7.79 9.87 -5.84
N ASN A 223 8.08 8.56 -5.84
CA ASN A 223 7.07 7.53 -5.91
C ASN A 223 6.81 6.92 -4.52
N VAL A 224 5.56 6.60 -4.28
CA VAL A 224 5.09 6.02 -3.02
C VAL A 224 4.49 4.65 -3.29
N TYR A 225 5.02 3.64 -2.62
CA TYR A 225 4.59 2.25 -2.72
C TYR A 225 4.14 1.75 -1.35
N SER A 226 3.06 1.00 -1.29
CA SER A 226 2.51 0.52 -0.01
C SER A 226 2.16 -0.95 -0.10
N LEU A 227 2.55 -1.74 0.92
CA LEU A 227 2.24 -3.16 1.01
C LEU A 227 1.99 -3.55 2.47
N PRO A 228 1.04 -4.46 2.74
CA PRO A 228 0.83 -5.00 4.08
C PRO A 228 2.09 -5.65 4.65
N LEU A 229 2.43 -5.36 5.90
CA LEU A 229 3.60 -5.94 6.55
C LEU A 229 3.55 -7.47 6.60
N GLU A 230 2.37 -8.03 6.81
CA GLU A 230 2.16 -9.49 6.82
C GLU A 230 2.53 -10.12 5.46
N THR A 231 2.20 -9.47 4.34
CA THR A 231 2.59 -9.92 3.00
C THR A 231 4.12 -9.92 2.83
N ILE A 232 4.80 -8.88 3.33
CA ILE A 232 6.26 -8.76 3.26
C ILE A 232 6.94 -9.87 4.08
N ILE A 233 6.37 -10.23 5.23
CA ILE A 233 6.92 -11.29 6.09
C ILE A 233 6.68 -12.68 5.48
N ARG A 234 5.50 -12.92 4.89
CA ARG A 234 5.14 -14.23 4.34
C ARG A 234 5.79 -14.53 2.99
N ASP A 235 6.01 -13.51 2.17
CA ASP A 235 6.65 -13.65 0.87
C ASP A 235 8.04 -12.99 0.88
N PRO A 236 9.12 -13.79 0.93
CA PRO A 236 10.48 -13.28 0.96
C PRO A 236 10.86 -12.40 -0.23
N GLN A 237 10.15 -12.50 -1.36
CA GLN A 237 10.39 -11.67 -2.53
C GLN A 237 9.99 -10.21 -2.29
N GLN A 238 9.06 -9.96 -1.35
CA GLN A 238 8.62 -8.63 -0.98
C GLN A 238 9.57 -7.92 0.00
N ASN A 239 10.51 -8.65 0.59
CA ASN A 239 11.58 -8.08 1.40
C ASN A 239 12.67 -7.51 0.48
N VAL A 240 12.37 -6.37 -0.16
CA VAL A 240 13.22 -5.74 -1.17
C VAL A 240 14.44 -5.02 -0.56
N PRO A 241 15.56 -4.89 -1.31
CA PRO A 241 16.69 -4.09 -0.89
C PRO A 241 16.33 -2.60 -0.88
N LEU A 242 16.77 -1.89 0.16
CA LEU A 242 16.62 -0.45 0.28
C LEU A 242 17.70 0.28 -0.50
N GLN A 243 17.37 1.48 -0.97
CA GLN A 243 18.29 2.38 -1.65
C GLN A 243 18.54 3.65 -0.84
N PRO A 244 19.69 4.33 -1.03
CA PRO A 244 19.95 5.60 -0.37
C PRO A 244 18.85 6.62 -0.61
N GLY A 245 18.38 7.23 0.48
CA GLY A 245 17.29 8.18 0.44
C GLY A 245 15.88 7.58 0.52
N ASP A 246 15.74 6.25 0.58
CA ASP A 246 14.44 5.63 0.84
C ASP A 246 13.88 6.05 2.20
N VAL A 247 12.59 6.33 2.24
CA VAL A 247 11.85 6.56 3.49
C VAL A 247 10.86 5.41 3.67
N VAL A 248 11.06 4.63 4.72
CA VAL A 248 10.19 3.54 5.14
C VAL A 248 9.26 4.06 6.23
N THR A 249 7.97 4.12 5.95
CA THR A 249 6.96 4.59 6.90
C THR A 249 6.08 3.43 7.32
N ALA A 250 6.06 3.10 8.61
CA ALA A 250 5.14 2.12 9.18
C ALA A 250 3.82 2.82 9.53
N LEU A 251 2.72 2.41 8.90
CA LEU A 251 1.40 3.00 9.07
C LEU A 251 0.46 2.03 9.77
N PHE A 252 -0.21 2.50 10.81
CA PHE A 252 -1.35 1.80 11.41
C PHE A 252 -2.62 2.26 10.69
N GLN A 253 -2.97 1.57 9.62
CA GLN A 253 -4.18 1.82 8.84
C GLN A 253 -4.87 0.49 8.58
N PRO A 254 -5.72 0.02 9.49
CA PRO A 254 -6.56 -1.13 9.19
C PRO A 254 -7.42 -0.79 7.97
N TYR A 255 -7.53 -1.74 7.05
CA TYR A 255 -8.46 -1.60 5.94
C TYR A 255 -9.88 -1.71 6.46
N SER A 256 -10.81 -1.05 5.79
CA SER A 256 -12.23 -1.11 6.12
C SER A 256 -13.08 -1.22 4.87
N PHE A 257 -14.25 -1.82 5.02
CA PHE A 257 -15.34 -1.74 4.04
C PHE A 257 -16.61 -1.31 4.76
N THR A 258 -17.52 -0.69 4.03
CA THR A 258 -18.82 -0.26 4.58
C THR A 258 -19.90 -1.23 4.13
N ALA A 259 -20.59 -1.86 5.07
CA ALA A 259 -21.74 -2.71 4.79
C ALA A 259 -23.03 -1.90 4.92
N LEU A 260 -23.90 -1.97 3.90
CA LEU A 260 -25.16 -1.22 3.84
C LEU A 260 -26.31 -2.09 3.28
N GLY A 261 -27.54 -1.72 3.60
CA GLY A 261 -28.74 -2.33 3.04
C GLY A 261 -29.29 -3.47 3.89
N ALA A 262 -29.66 -4.58 3.25
CA ALA A 262 -30.28 -5.74 3.88
C ALA A 262 -29.28 -6.72 4.49
N THR A 263 -28.21 -6.21 5.08
CA THR A 263 -27.22 -6.95 5.88
C THR A 263 -27.59 -6.94 7.36
N GLY A 264 -27.02 -7.87 8.12
CA GLY A 264 -27.23 -7.93 9.59
C GLY A 264 -26.72 -6.71 10.33
N LYS A 265 -25.66 -6.05 9.79
CA LYS A 265 -25.05 -4.83 10.34
C LYS A 265 -24.83 -3.81 9.23
N ASN A 266 -25.22 -2.57 9.48
CA ASN A 266 -24.97 -1.43 8.57
C ASN A 266 -23.94 -0.53 9.25
N GLU A 267 -22.67 -0.81 9.03
CA GLU A 267 -21.55 -0.14 9.67
C GLU A 267 -20.26 -0.24 8.83
N GLU A 268 -19.28 0.56 9.17
CA GLU A 268 -17.92 0.39 8.66
C GLU A 268 -17.20 -0.70 9.45
N ILE A 269 -16.69 -1.71 8.76
CA ILE A 269 -16.09 -2.91 9.34
C ILE A 269 -14.61 -2.96 8.97
N ASN A 270 -13.75 -2.91 10.00
CA ASN A 270 -12.31 -3.04 9.80
C ASN A 270 -11.91 -4.49 9.49
N PHE A 271 -10.87 -4.63 8.67
CA PHE A 271 -10.28 -5.92 8.36
C PHE A 271 -8.75 -5.86 8.25
N GLU A 272 -8.13 -7.02 8.18
CA GLU A 272 -6.69 -7.21 8.12
C GLU A 272 -6.13 -6.69 6.80
N THR A 273 -4.94 -6.08 6.84
CA THR A 273 -4.30 -5.44 5.68
C THR A 273 -3.96 -6.41 4.54
N GLN A 274 -3.83 -7.72 4.82
CA GLN A 274 -3.69 -8.74 3.78
C GLN A 274 -4.95 -8.87 2.89
N GLY A 275 -6.07 -8.30 3.34
CA GLY A 275 -7.36 -8.36 2.68
C GLY A 275 -8.23 -9.51 3.18
N ILE A 276 -9.51 -9.45 2.80
CA ILE A 276 -10.52 -10.49 3.06
C ILE A 276 -11.26 -10.82 1.77
N THR A 277 -11.94 -11.95 1.76
CA THR A 277 -12.83 -12.34 0.66
C THR A 277 -14.23 -11.76 0.86
N LEU A 278 -15.02 -11.73 -0.22
CA LEU A 278 -16.43 -11.31 -0.14
C LEU A 278 -17.23 -12.22 0.80
N ALA A 279 -16.92 -13.52 0.87
CA ALA A 279 -17.54 -14.44 1.83
C ALA A 279 -17.29 -14.00 3.29
N GLN A 280 -16.04 -13.63 3.60
CA GLN A 280 -15.68 -13.13 4.93
C GLN A 280 -16.33 -11.78 5.23
N ALA A 281 -16.41 -10.89 4.26
CA ALA A 281 -17.07 -9.59 4.41
C ALA A 281 -18.58 -9.74 4.69
N LEU A 282 -19.25 -10.62 3.93
CA LEU A 282 -20.66 -10.96 4.19
C LEU A 282 -20.86 -11.54 5.60
N ALA A 283 -19.99 -12.47 6.01
CA ALA A 283 -20.07 -13.03 7.35
C ALA A 283 -19.87 -11.99 8.45
N ARG A 284 -18.90 -11.08 8.30
CA ARG A 284 -18.63 -9.98 9.26
C ARG A 284 -19.77 -8.96 9.34
N SER A 285 -20.46 -8.71 8.21
CA SER A 285 -21.64 -7.85 8.17
C SER A 285 -22.92 -8.54 8.70
N GLY A 286 -22.81 -9.75 9.24
CA GLY A 286 -23.92 -10.51 9.79
C GLY A 286 -24.76 -11.24 8.73
N GLY A 287 -24.23 -11.42 7.54
CA GLY A 287 -24.89 -12.10 6.43
C GLY A 287 -26.07 -11.32 5.83
N LEU A 288 -26.82 -11.99 4.98
CA LEU A 288 -28.07 -11.50 4.42
C LEU A 288 -29.21 -11.70 5.41
N ILE A 289 -30.04 -10.67 5.64
CA ILE A 289 -31.25 -10.81 6.45
C ILE A 289 -32.30 -11.55 5.63
N ASP A 290 -32.58 -12.81 5.96
CA ASP A 290 -33.47 -13.70 5.23
C ASP A 290 -34.86 -13.08 4.97
N ALA A 291 -35.42 -12.39 5.94
CA ALA A 291 -36.75 -11.78 5.84
C ALA A 291 -36.83 -10.60 4.86
N ARG A 292 -35.72 -9.97 4.45
CA ARG A 292 -35.79 -8.75 3.63
C ARG A 292 -34.73 -8.65 2.54
N SER A 293 -33.71 -9.46 2.53
CA SER A 293 -32.64 -9.38 1.53
C SER A 293 -33.03 -9.96 0.19
N ASN A 294 -32.47 -9.42 -0.86
CA ASN A 294 -32.52 -10.00 -2.21
C ASN A 294 -31.17 -10.71 -2.50
N PRO A 295 -31.10 -12.03 -2.51
CA PRO A 295 -29.85 -12.74 -2.77
C PRO A 295 -29.28 -12.46 -4.17
N ARG A 296 -30.11 -12.02 -5.12
CA ARG A 296 -29.69 -11.58 -6.47
C ARG A 296 -29.21 -10.14 -6.52
N GLY A 297 -29.28 -9.41 -5.42
CA GLY A 297 -28.95 -7.99 -5.34
C GLY A 297 -27.81 -7.71 -4.37
N VAL A 298 -26.74 -8.46 -4.46
CA VAL A 298 -25.49 -8.22 -3.72
C VAL A 298 -24.53 -7.46 -4.63
N PHE A 299 -24.11 -6.29 -4.21
CA PHE A 299 -23.28 -5.35 -4.98
C PHE A 299 -22.07 -4.89 -4.18
N ILE A 300 -20.94 -4.71 -4.88
CA ILE A 300 -19.73 -4.08 -4.34
C ILE A 300 -19.44 -2.85 -5.21
N PHE A 301 -19.42 -1.67 -4.59
CA PHE A 301 -19.08 -0.42 -5.25
C PHE A 301 -17.61 -0.10 -4.97
N ARG A 302 -16.84 0.16 -6.04
CA ARG A 302 -15.41 0.40 -5.99
C ARG A 302 -14.96 1.28 -7.14
N PHE A 303 -13.87 2.01 -6.95
CA PHE A 303 -13.15 2.68 -8.02
C PHE A 303 -11.96 1.83 -8.46
N GLU A 304 -11.90 1.47 -9.74
CA GLU A 304 -10.85 0.63 -10.31
C GLU A 304 -10.04 1.42 -11.37
N PRO A 305 -8.72 1.13 -11.52
CA PRO A 305 -7.97 1.65 -12.64
C PRO A 305 -8.55 1.22 -13.99
N LYS A 306 -8.48 2.09 -15.01
CA LYS A 306 -8.98 1.77 -16.35
C LYS A 306 -8.41 0.47 -16.92
N THR A 307 -7.18 0.11 -16.55
CA THR A 307 -6.47 -1.09 -16.99
C THR A 307 -6.84 -2.37 -16.21
N ALA A 308 -7.64 -2.26 -15.15
CA ALA A 308 -7.91 -3.38 -14.25
C ALA A 308 -8.73 -4.50 -14.91
N LEU A 309 -9.70 -4.14 -15.75
CA LEU A 309 -10.67 -5.06 -16.32
C LEU A 309 -10.93 -4.79 -17.80
N ASN A 310 -11.60 -5.73 -18.46
CA ASN A 310 -12.32 -5.48 -19.71
C ASN A 310 -13.69 -4.92 -19.34
N TRP A 311 -13.95 -3.69 -19.74
CA TRP A 311 -15.15 -2.99 -19.35
C TRP A 311 -16.33 -3.34 -20.24
N PRO A 312 -17.54 -3.56 -19.66
CA PRO A 312 -18.73 -3.94 -20.43
C PRO A 312 -19.19 -2.86 -21.41
N HIS A 313 -18.96 -1.58 -21.08
CA HIS A 313 -19.44 -0.47 -21.89
C HIS A 313 -18.29 0.44 -22.33
N GLU A 314 -18.18 0.64 -23.65
CA GLU A 314 -17.25 1.57 -24.29
C GLU A 314 -17.99 2.80 -24.83
N PRO A 315 -17.41 4.00 -24.84
CA PRO A 315 -16.06 4.34 -24.32
C PRO A 315 -16.02 4.37 -22.79
N VAL A 316 -14.91 3.90 -22.21
CA VAL A 316 -14.72 3.94 -20.75
C VAL A 316 -14.38 5.35 -20.31
N THR A 317 -15.27 5.97 -19.57
CA THR A 317 -15.06 7.27 -18.94
C THR A 317 -14.50 7.10 -17.53
N THR A 318 -13.58 7.99 -17.14
CA THR A 318 -12.91 7.95 -15.84
C THR A 318 -13.23 9.18 -15.02
N THR A 319 -13.06 9.08 -13.70
CA THR A 319 -13.05 10.26 -12.80
C THR A 319 -11.82 11.13 -13.09
N VAL A 320 -11.75 12.30 -12.44
CA VAL A 320 -10.61 13.22 -12.55
C VAL A 320 -9.30 12.53 -12.16
N GLU A 321 -9.36 11.56 -11.23
CA GLU A 321 -8.21 10.76 -10.78
C GLU A 321 -7.89 9.58 -11.72
N GLY A 322 -8.58 9.45 -12.87
CA GLY A 322 -8.35 8.38 -13.84
C GLY A 322 -8.94 7.03 -13.46
N MET A 323 -9.86 7.00 -12.48
CA MET A 323 -10.49 5.78 -11.98
C MET A 323 -11.87 5.56 -12.62
N VAL A 324 -12.26 4.29 -12.77
CA VAL A 324 -13.57 3.87 -13.30
C VAL A 324 -14.47 3.47 -12.14
N PRO A 325 -15.67 4.08 -11.99
CA PRO A 325 -16.65 3.64 -11.01
C PRO A 325 -17.22 2.27 -11.43
N ALA A 326 -16.88 1.23 -10.70
CA ALA A 326 -17.27 -0.15 -10.93
C ALA A 326 -18.27 -0.62 -9.88
N VAL A 327 -19.29 -1.35 -10.32
CA VAL A 327 -20.27 -2.04 -9.47
C VAL A 327 -20.19 -3.52 -9.80
N PHE A 328 -19.58 -4.29 -8.93
CA PHE A 328 -19.55 -5.74 -9.04
C PHE A 328 -20.85 -6.32 -8.49
N ARG A 329 -21.45 -7.23 -9.25
CA ARG A 329 -22.73 -7.87 -8.91
C ARG A 329 -22.56 -9.37 -8.81
N ILE A 330 -23.21 -9.99 -7.80
CA ILE A 330 -23.28 -11.45 -7.69
C ILE A 330 -24.67 -11.91 -7.30
N ASP A 331 -25.07 -13.06 -7.80
CA ASP A 331 -26.33 -13.75 -7.49
C ASP A 331 -26.05 -14.92 -6.52
N LEU A 332 -26.39 -14.74 -5.25
CA LEU A 332 -26.22 -15.77 -4.22
C LEU A 332 -27.38 -16.78 -4.18
N SER A 333 -28.36 -16.69 -5.08
CA SER A 333 -29.34 -17.78 -5.27
C SER A 333 -28.75 -18.96 -6.07
N ASP A 334 -27.63 -18.74 -6.78
CA ASP A 334 -26.87 -19.78 -7.46
C ASP A 334 -25.81 -20.38 -6.49
N PRO A 335 -25.85 -21.69 -6.23
CA PRO A 335 -24.83 -22.34 -5.39
C PRO A 335 -23.40 -22.19 -5.89
N ALA A 336 -23.18 -22.08 -7.21
CA ALA A 336 -21.83 -21.87 -7.79
C ALA A 336 -21.20 -20.54 -7.32
N SER A 337 -22.02 -19.52 -7.06
CA SER A 337 -21.57 -18.21 -6.59
C SER A 337 -20.86 -18.28 -5.24
N PHE A 338 -21.15 -19.29 -4.40
CA PHE A 338 -20.46 -19.46 -3.11
C PHE A 338 -18.97 -19.78 -3.28
N PHE A 339 -18.57 -20.42 -4.37
CA PHE A 339 -17.14 -20.62 -4.68
C PHE A 339 -16.49 -19.33 -5.19
N LEU A 340 -17.23 -18.52 -5.96
CA LEU A 340 -16.72 -17.24 -6.46
C LEU A 340 -16.47 -16.25 -5.32
N ILE A 341 -17.41 -16.14 -4.35
CA ILE A 341 -17.24 -15.21 -3.23
C ILE A 341 -16.09 -15.59 -2.27
N GLN A 342 -15.67 -16.86 -2.26
CA GLN A 342 -14.49 -17.30 -1.50
C GLN A 342 -13.18 -16.77 -2.10
N SER A 343 -13.18 -16.41 -3.37
CA SER A 343 -11.98 -15.94 -4.08
C SER A 343 -12.04 -14.45 -4.44
N PHE A 344 -13.22 -13.84 -4.45
CA PHE A 344 -13.37 -12.42 -4.76
C PHE A 344 -12.77 -11.55 -3.65
N PRO A 345 -11.76 -10.70 -3.94
CA PRO A 345 -11.10 -9.89 -2.94
C PRO A 345 -11.92 -8.63 -2.62
N ILE A 346 -12.10 -8.34 -1.34
CA ILE A 346 -12.56 -7.03 -0.86
C ILE A 346 -11.36 -6.10 -0.71
N GLU A 347 -11.50 -4.87 -1.19
CA GLU A 347 -10.50 -3.83 -1.12
C GLU A 347 -10.86 -2.78 -0.06
N ASN A 348 -9.86 -1.98 0.31
CA ASN A 348 -10.06 -0.89 1.25
C ASN A 348 -11.04 0.16 0.68
N ARG A 349 -12.01 0.59 1.49
CA ARG A 349 -13.09 1.53 1.15
C ARG A 349 -14.16 0.99 0.20
N ASP A 350 -14.26 -0.33 0.03
CA ASP A 350 -15.40 -0.92 -0.67
C ASP A 350 -16.71 -0.62 0.06
N ILE A 351 -17.78 -0.50 -0.73
CA ILE A 351 -19.13 -0.49 -0.18
C ILE A 351 -19.82 -1.78 -0.61
N LEU A 352 -20.06 -2.65 0.38
CA LEU A 352 -20.88 -3.84 0.22
C LEU A 352 -22.34 -3.46 0.43
N TYR A 353 -23.15 -3.55 -0.58
CA TYR A 353 -24.56 -3.23 -0.52
C TYR A 353 -25.42 -4.44 -0.86
N VAL A 354 -26.37 -4.76 0.00
CA VAL A 354 -27.38 -5.79 -0.23
C VAL A 354 -28.75 -5.13 -0.39
N SER A 355 -29.37 -5.26 -1.56
CA SER A 355 -30.67 -4.69 -1.84
C SER A 355 -31.78 -5.42 -1.10
N ASN A 356 -32.89 -4.72 -0.82
CA ASN A 356 -34.09 -5.34 -0.29
C ASN A 356 -34.80 -6.19 -1.36
N ALA A 357 -35.46 -7.27 -0.94
CA ALA A 357 -36.34 -8.05 -1.79
C ALA A 357 -37.58 -7.22 -2.19
N PRO A 358 -38.06 -7.32 -3.43
CA PRO A 358 -39.24 -6.59 -3.89
C PRO A 358 -40.50 -6.84 -3.02
N ILE A 359 -40.65 -8.06 -2.52
CA ILE A 359 -41.81 -8.43 -1.67
C ILE A 359 -41.79 -7.68 -0.33
N THR A 360 -40.64 -7.33 0.20
CA THR A 360 -40.50 -6.57 1.45
C THR A 360 -41.08 -5.15 1.30
N GLU A 361 -41.00 -4.57 0.12
CA GLU A 361 -41.59 -3.24 -0.17
C GLU A 361 -43.12 -3.34 -0.23
N ILE A 362 -43.65 -4.44 -0.80
CA ILE A 362 -45.10 -4.70 -0.78
C ILE A 362 -45.59 -4.93 0.66
N GLN A 363 -44.84 -5.66 1.48
CA GLN A 363 -45.19 -5.84 2.89
C GLN A 363 -45.19 -4.54 3.70
N LYS A 364 -44.23 -3.65 3.47
CA LYS A 364 -44.24 -2.31 4.08
C LYS A 364 -45.47 -1.51 3.67
N PHE A 365 -45.81 -1.55 2.37
CA PHE A 365 -47.02 -0.91 1.84
C PHE A 365 -48.29 -1.47 2.49
N LEU A 366 -48.44 -2.78 2.55
CA LEU A 366 -49.56 -3.45 3.21
C LEU A 366 -49.63 -3.09 4.70
N ASN A 367 -48.51 -3.06 5.41
CA ASN A 367 -48.47 -2.66 6.81
C ASN A 367 -48.93 -1.21 7.03
N VAL A 368 -48.54 -0.29 6.12
CA VAL A 368 -49.03 1.10 6.15
C VAL A 368 -50.55 1.15 5.92
N ILE A 369 -51.06 0.41 4.92
CA ILE A 369 -52.50 0.34 4.67
C ILE A 369 -53.23 -0.24 5.87
N PHE A 370 -52.76 -1.34 6.43
CA PHE A 370 -53.39 -1.96 7.61
C PHE A 370 -53.33 -1.04 8.85
N SER A 371 -52.24 -0.31 9.05
CA SER A 371 -52.12 0.61 10.19
C SER A 371 -53.08 1.81 10.08
N VAL A 372 -53.49 2.20 8.87
CA VAL A 372 -54.46 3.28 8.62
C VAL A 372 -55.89 2.74 8.57
N ALA A 373 -56.09 1.55 7.94
CA ALA A 373 -57.42 0.98 7.75
C ALA A 373 -58.00 0.33 9.01
N TYR A 374 -57.16 -0.28 9.89
CA TYR A 374 -57.61 -0.96 11.09
C TYR A 374 -58.33 -0.07 12.10
N PRO A 375 -57.90 1.16 12.39
CA PRO A 375 -58.62 2.07 13.28
C PRO A 375 -59.99 2.47 12.71
N VAL A 376 -60.10 2.61 11.38
CA VAL A 376 -61.35 3.02 10.73
C VAL A 376 -62.41 1.92 10.75
N LEU A 377 -62.00 0.67 10.57
CA LEU A 377 -62.87 -0.50 10.66
C LEU A 377 -63.34 -0.76 12.10
N ALA A 378 -62.48 -0.55 13.11
CA ALA A 378 -62.83 -0.72 14.52
C ALA A 378 -63.86 0.35 14.99
N ILE A 379 -63.86 1.54 14.39
CA ILE A 379 -64.86 2.57 14.71
C ILE A 379 -66.22 2.28 14.09
N SER A 380 -66.28 1.58 12.94
CA SER A 380 -67.53 1.25 12.26
C SER A 380 -68.29 0.04 12.84
N THR A 381 -67.65 -0.72 13.74
CA THR A 381 -68.31 -1.87 14.42
C THR A 381 -68.84 -1.55 15.80
N VAL A 382 -68.78 -0.32 16.25
CA VAL A 382 -69.30 0.16 17.58
C VAL A 382 -70.58 1.01 17.45
N GLN A 383 -71.27 0.93 16.30
CA GLN A 383 -72.64 1.51 16.17
C GLN A 383 -73.70 0.43 16.07
#